data_5eed28f523c338fe971884670df9500d
#
_entry.id   5eed28f523c338fe971884670df9500d
#
_cell.length_a   1.000
_cell.length_b   1.000
_cell.length_c   1.000
_cell.angle_alpha   90.00
_cell.angle_beta   90.00
_cell.angle_gamma   90.00
#
_symmetry.space_group_name_H-M   'P 1'
#
loop_
_entity.id
_entity.type
_entity.pdbx_description
1 polymer ?
#
loop_
_entity_poly.entity_id
_entity_poly.type
_entity_poly.pdbx_seq_one_letter_code
_entity_poly.pdbx_strand_id
1 'polypeptide(L)'
;MLKKKKIAFQKLIDGLLICSVLHAFLAASVPALTNQYYLPLHGGILNQYLVFVLIDLLFFICALIYLASSLIVAWKVKSPEHRYKGENLFFFGQIISKLNTTSKTMTLICITLVLAIFMFIAAPILTGWASGYLDMRSMYDVQVYSRYNDVYEEENLPQDSYEIITEFLTEHKIDTVYDCTFNLYLPEKDDFHNRQKYDFPIVAISLSDYNTIREMLGYEQISLEEDEFTTQWKAIATEEERDSFLKEHTSIMTDAGELTLSGQSYYEDPIGETAYNSYTNVLYVLPDNICEKLLPVIKNRYITTTENISYENARKLEKLFTEKYPEQAETGAIYGVRFSTLQINSSIANNFILQTAMIYGAVVLMVICLTVLSLQQLLDAGQYKYRFSVLRKLGVEEKHIGKLILQQLSVWFGLPIITAIIVAAVVIAYFIQTISAEISAYIGFSTLMLQIGATMGILAILLICYFISTWIIFRRSVNP
;
A
#
# COMPACT_ATOMS: atom_id res chain seq x y z
N MET A 1 -50.41 -1.02 1.48
CA MET A 1 -49.08 -0.44 1.63
C MET A 1 -48.03 -1.47 2.10
N LEU A 2 -48.31 -2.31 3.10
CA LEU A 2 -47.43 -3.39 3.61
C LEU A 2 -47.08 -4.46 2.57
N LYS A 3 -48.02 -4.87 1.68
CA LYS A 3 -47.79 -5.89 0.64
C LYS A 3 -46.80 -5.42 -0.44
N LYS A 4 -46.83 -4.13 -0.83
CA LYS A 4 -45.85 -3.53 -1.77
C LYS A 4 -44.45 -3.43 -1.16
N LYS A 5 -44.33 -3.18 0.16
CA LYS A 5 -43.06 -3.12 0.86
C LYS A 5 -42.40 -4.50 1.01
N LYS A 6 -43.20 -5.55 1.24
CA LYS A 6 -42.76 -6.94 1.30
C LYS A 6 -42.19 -7.41 -0.06
N ILE A 7 -42.83 -7.02 -1.15
CA ILE A 7 -42.43 -7.33 -2.53
C ILE A 7 -41.13 -6.58 -2.90
N ALA A 8 -40.98 -5.31 -2.49
CA ALA A 8 -39.76 -4.54 -2.74
C ALA A 8 -38.56 -5.08 -1.94
N PHE A 9 -38.78 -5.52 -0.70
CA PHE A 9 -37.77 -6.14 0.16
C PHE A 9 -37.36 -7.52 -0.38
N GLN A 10 -38.30 -8.32 -0.86
CA GLN A 10 -38.01 -9.61 -1.50
C GLN A 10 -37.19 -9.42 -2.76
N LYS A 11 -37.53 -8.46 -3.64
CA LYS A 11 -36.76 -8.15 -4.85
C LYS A 11 -35.33 -7.63 -4.55
N LEU A 12 -35.13 -6.96 -3.40
CA LEU A 12 -33.80 -6.52 -2.96
C LEU A 12 -32.97 -7.72 -2.51
N ILE A 13 -33.55 -8.63 -1.71
CA ILE A 13 -32.87 -9.86 -1.29
C ILE A 13 -32.55 -10.72 -2.50
N ASP A 14 -33.48 -10.89 -3.43
CA ASP A 14 -33.28 -11.64 -4.66
C ASP A 14 -32.15 -11.00 -5.52
N GLY A 15 -32.12 -9.66 -5.62
CA GLY A 15 -31.04 -8.92 -6.30
C GLY A 15 -29.68 -9.08 -5.64
N LEU A 16 -29.61 -9.01 -4.30
CA LEU A 16 -28.39 -9.23 -3.54
C LEU A 16 -27.90 -10.68 -3.65
N LEU A 17 -28.82 -11.65 -3.65
CA LEU A 17 -28.50 -13.07 -3.85
C LEU A 17 -27.94 -13.33 -5.26
N ILE A 18 -28.54 -12.72 -6.29
CA ILE A 18 -28.05 -12.83 -7.68
C ILE A 18 -26.66 -12.18 -7.81
N CYS A 19 -26.45 -11.00 -7.20
CA CYS A 19 -25.13 -10.34 -7.22
C CYS A 19 -24.08 -11.17 -6.48
N SER A 20 -24.39 -11.75 -5.32
CA SER A 20 -23.45 -12.57 -4.57
C SER A 20 -23.14 -13.90 -5.27
N VAL A 21 -24.11 -14.51 -5.97
CA VAL A 21 -23.89 -15.71 -6.79
C VAL A 21 -23.04 -15.40 -8.03
N LEU A 22 -23.34 -14.28 -8.72
CA LEU A 22 -22.53 -13.80 -9.85
C LEU A 22 -21.10 -13.49 -9.42
N HIS A 23 -20.93 -12.89 -8.24
CA HIS A 23 -19.63 -12.58 -7.68
C HIS A 23 -18.86 -13.83 -7.27
N ALA A 24 -19.50 -14.80 -6.60
CA ALA A 24 -18.89 -16.08 -6.28
C ALA A 24 -18.48 -16.86 -7.55
N PHE A 25 -19.27 -16.77 -8.62
CA PHE A 25 -18.94 -17.36 -9.92
C PHE A 25 -17.73 -16.66 -10.58
N LEU A 26 -17.68 -15.33 -10.56
CA LEU A 26 -16.54 -14.55 -11.06
C LEU A 26 -15.28 -14.80 -10.22
N ALA A 27 -15.39 -14.82 -8.90
CA ALA A 27 -14.30 -15.12 -7.99
C ALA A 27 -13.75 -16.55 -8.15
N ALA A 28 -14.59 -17.51 -8.50
CA ALA A 28 -14.17 -18.88 -8.79
C ALA A 28 -13.60 -19.05 -10.21
N SER A 29 -14.09 -18.28 -11.19
CA SER A 29 -13.64 -18.38 -12.59
C SER A 29 -12.33 -17.65 -12.87
N VAL A 30 -12.04 -16.56 -12.17
CA VAL A 30 -10.80 -15.78 -12.33
C VAL A 30 -9.55 -16.59 -11.96
N PRO A 31 -9.48 -17.34 -10.83
CA PRO A 31 -8.33 -18.18 -10.55
C PRO A 31 -8.14 -19.31 -11.58
N ALA A 32 -9.25 -19.88 -12.10
CA ALA A 32 -9.17 -20.92 -13.13
C ALA A 32 -8.63 -20.40 -14.47
N LEU A 33 -8.98 -19.17 -14.83
CA LEU A 33 -8.48 -18.50 -16.05
C LEU A 33 -7.05 -17.98 -15.89
N THR A 34 -6.67 -17.51 -14.70
CA THR A 34 -5.32 -16.98 -14.45
C THR A 34 -4.29 -18.09 -14.20
N ASN A 35 -4.67 -19.22 -13.62
CA ASN A 35 -3.79 -20.39 -13.48
C ASN A 35 -3.38 -21.00 -14.83
N GLN A 36 -4.10 -20.71 -15.90
CA GLN A 36 -3.78 -21.20 -17.24
C GLN A 36 -2.82 -20.27 -18.00
N TYR A 37 -2.70 -19.01 -17.62
CA TYR A 37 -1.96 -17.98 -18.38
C TYR A 37 -0.98 -17.12 -17.57
N TYR A 38 -1.03 -17.11 -16.25
CA TYR A 38 -0.14 -16.29 -15.40
C TYR A 38 0.46 -17.12 -14.26
N LEU A 39 1.77 -17.05 -14.16
CA LEU A 39 2.58 -17.59 -13.09
C LEU A 39 2.09 -17.16 -11.69
N PRO A 40 2.24 -18.03 -10.68
CA PRO A 40 2.00 -17.68 -9.30
C PRO A 40 3.09 -16.73 -8.80
N LEU A 41 2.91 -15.44 -9.05
CA LEU A 41 3.55 -14.39 -8.26
C LEU A 41 2.93 -14.46 -6.87
N HIS A 42 3.73 -14.72 -5.84
CA HIS A 42 3.29 -14.87 -4.45
C HIS A 42 2.49 -13.67 -3.88
N GLY A 43 2.36 -12.57 -4.59
CA GLY A 43 1.48 -11.45 -4.27
C GLY A 43 0.26 -11.25 -5.20
N GLY A 44 0.22 -11.91 -6.36
CA GLY A 44 -0.77 -11.60 -7.40
C GLY A 44 -2.18 -12.10 -7.12
N ILE A 45 -2.33 -13.22 -6.44
CA ILE A 45 -3.64 -13.80 -6.09
C ILE A 45 -4.33 -12.94 -5.03
N LEU A 46 -3.59 -12.47 -4.03
CA LEU A 46 -4.14 -11.62 -2.96
C LEU A 46 -4.65 -10.29 -3.51
N ASN A 47 -3.94 -9.67 -4.45
CA ASN A 47 -4.35 -8.40 -5.08
C ASN A 47 -5.62 -8.50 -5.93
N GLN A 48 -5.85 -9.64 -6.60
CA GLN A 48 -7.07 -9.86 -7.36
C GLN A 48 -8.28 -10.08 -6.43
N TYR A 49 -8.11 -10.84 -5.36
CA TYR A 49 -9.14 -10.99 -4.33
C TYR A 49 -9.45 -9.65 -3.63
N LEU A 50 -8.47 -8.78 -3.45
CA LEU A 50 -8.65 -7.46 -2.85
C LEU A 50 -9.65 -6.60 -3.64
N VAL A 51 -9.52 -6.55 -4.97
CA VAL A 51 -10.44 -5.78 -5.82
C VAL A 51 -11.85 -6.31 -5.72
N PHE A 52 -12.03 -7.64 -5.69
CA PHE A 52 -13.35 -8.25 -5.54
C PHE A 52 -13.94 -8.02 -4.15
N VAL A 53 -13.13 -8.13 -3.10
CA VAL A 53 -13.55 -7.81 -1.71
C VAL A 53 -13.95 -6.35 -1.57
N LEU A 54 -13.25 -5.42 -2.21
CA LEU A 54 -13.60 -4.00 -2.22
C LEU A 54 -14.93 -3.74 -2.95
N ILE A 55 -15.18 -4.43 -4.06
CA ILE A 55 -16.45 -4.33 -4.80
C ILE A 55 -17.59 -4.89 -3.95
N ASP A 56 -17.41 -6.04 -3.30
CA ASP A 56 -18.40 -6.64 -2.39
C ASP A 56 -18.68 -5.74 -1.19
N LEU A 57 -17.66 -5.17 -0.61
CA LEU A 57 -17.78 -4.21 0.48
C LEU A 57 -18.59 -3.00 0.05
N LEU A 58 -18.37 -2.47 -1.15
CA LEU A 58 -19.15 -1.38 -1.75
C LEU A 58 -20.64 -1.75 -1.90
N PHE A 59 -20.96 -2.95 -2.41
CA PHE A 59 -22.34 -3.44 -2.50
C PHE A 59 -22.97 -3.66 -1.13
N PHE A 60 -22.21 -4.21 -0.18
CA PHE A 60 -22.66 -4.42 1.20
C PHE A 60 -23.00 -3.10 1.90
N ILE A 61 -22.21 -2.05 1.68
CA ILE A 61 -22.43 -0.71 2.19
C ILE A 61 -23.71 -0.11 1.62
N CYS A 62 -23.91 -0.23 0.31
CA CYS A 62 -25.14 0.22 -0.35
C CYS A 62 -26.36 -0.45 0.26
N ALA A 63 -26.28 -1.76 0.51
CA ALA A 63 -27.31 -2.53 1.16
C ALA A 63 -27.54 -2.10 2.61
N LEU A 64 -26.47 -1.86 3.38
CA LEU A 64 -26.55 -1.39 4.77
C LEU A 64 -27.19 0.00 4.89
N ILE A 65 -26.84 0.95 4.02
CA ILE A 65 -27.45 2.28 4.01
C ILE A 65 -28.93 2.19 3.72
N TYR A 66 -29.30 1.35 2.73
CA TYR A 66 -30.70 1.12 2.37
C TYR A 66 -31.45 0.43 3.53
N LEU A 67 -30.86 -0.56 4.17
CA LEU A 67 -31.43 -1.30 5.31
C LEU A 67 -31.56 -0.40 6.54
N ALA A 68 -30.53 0.37 6.90
CA ALA A 68 -30.56 1.32 7.99
C ALA A 68 -31.64 2.38 7.79
N SER A 69 -31.76 2.90 6.57
CA SER A 69 -32.81 3.86 6.24
C SER A 69 -34.21 3.26 6.39
N SER A 70 -34.39 2.00 5.97
CA SER A 70 -35.66 1.30 6.09
C SER A 70 -36.00 0.91 7.53
N LEU A 71 -35.03 0.55 8.35
CA LEU A 71 -35.19 0.21 9.77
C LEU A 71 -35.53 1.44 10.62
N ILE A 72 -34.89 2.59 10.36
CA ILE A 72 -35.20 3.86 11.04
C ILE A 72 -36.67 4.25 10.77
N VAL A 73 -37.15 4.08 9.53
CA VAL A 73 -38.54 4.34 9.17
C VAL A 73 -39.50 3.35 9.87
N ALA A 74 -39.14 2.05 9.87
CA ALA A 74 -39.97 1.02 10.47
C ALA A 74 -40.06 1.16 12.01
N TRP A 75 -38.93 1.48 12.67
CA TRP A 75 -38.89 1.67 14.12
C TRP A 75 -39.72 2.87 14.57
N LYS A 76 -39.73 3.96 13.82
CA LYS A 76 -40.48 5.18 14.15
C LYS A 76 -41.97 5.07 13.87
N VAL A 77 -42.40 4.25 12.93
CA VAL A 77 -43.81 3.97 12.70
C VAL A 77 -44.40 3.15 13.87
N LYS A 78 -43.57 2.37 14.57
CA LYS A 78 -43.99 1.50 15.70
C LYS A 78 -44.01 2.21 17.07
N SER A 79 -43.50 3.45 17.22
CA SER A 79 -43.40 4.15 18.49
C SER A 79 -44.24 5.45 18.49
N PRO A 80 -45.58 5.39 18.73
CA PRO A 80 -46.46 6.55 18.67
C PRO A 80 -46.09 7.64 19.68
N GLU A 81 -45.70 7.25 20.90
CA GLU A 81 -45.42 8.17 21.99
C GLU A 81 -44.24 9.14 21.69
N HIS A 82 -43.18 8.68 21.01
CA HIS A 82 -42.10 9.52 20.60
C HIS A 82 -42.42 10.40 19.38
N ARG A 83 -43.30 9.90 18.51
CA ARG A 83 -43.69 10.59 17.27
C ARG A 83 -44.49 11.85 17.52
N TYR A 84 -45.35 11.86 18.56
CA TYR A 84 -46.24 12.97 18.85
C TYR A 84 -45.73 13.92 19.92
N LYS A 85 -44.50 13.72 20.43
CA LYS A 85 -43.91 14.56 21.46
C LYS A 85 -43.26 15.81 20.85
N GLY A 86 -43.89 17.00 21.08
CA GLY A 86 -43.36 18.30 20.63
C GLY A 86 -43.12 18.41 19.11
N GLU A 87 -41.96 18.90 18.70
CA GLU A 87 -41.59 19.16 17.31
C GLU A 87 -41.26 17.88 16.52
N ASN A 88 -41.22 16.72 17.16
CA ASN A 88 -40.80 15.46 16.57
C ASN A 88 -41.67 15.05 15.38
N LEU A 89 -42.96 15.34 15.42
CA LEU A 89 -43.90 15.02 14.32
C LEU A 89 -43.46 15.70 13.02
N PHE A 90 -43.09 16.97 13.09
CA PHE A 90 -42.61 17.74 11.95
C PHE A 90 -41.29 17.21 11.44
N PHE A 91 -40.32 17.04 12.36
CA PHE A 91 -38.98 16.53 12.04
C PHE A 91 -39.00 15.16 11.37
N PHE A 92 -39.68 14.20 11.99
CA PHE A 92 -39.75 12.83 11.45
C PHE A 92 -40.60 12.72 10.19
N GLY A 93 -41.64 13.55 10.06
CA GLY A 93 -42.44 13.62 8.84
C GLY A 93 -41.60 14.04 7.62
N GLN A 94 -40.68 14.98 7.82
CA GLN A 94 -39.78 15.43 6.77
C GLN A 94 -38.74 14.35 6.39
N ILE A 95 -38.10 13.74 7.38
CA ILE A 95 -37.09 12.69 7.13
C ILE A 95 -37.74 11.50 6.39
N ILE A 96 -38.90 11.00 6.85
CA ILE A 96 -39.57 9.85 6.26
C ILE A 96 -40.02 10.13 4.81
N SER A 97 -40.47 11.34 4.51
CA SER A 97 -40.95 11.68 3.16
C SER A 97 -39.84 11.67 2.13
N LYS A 98 -38.61 11.96 2.54
CA LYS A 98 -37.43 12.05 1.66
C LYS A 98 -36.57 10.80 1.58
N LEU A 99 -36.58 9.97 2.60
CA LEU A 99 -35.69 8.82 2.70
C LEU A 99 -35.80 7.87 1.48
N ASN A 100 -36.99 7.75 0.91
CA ASN A 100 -37.25 6.89 -0.26
C ASN A 100 -36.78 7.50 -1.59
N THR A 101 -36.70 8.83 -1.68
CA THR A 101 -36.32 9.52 -2.92
C THR A 101 -34.82 9.85 -2.98
N THR A 102 -34.19 10.07 -1.83
CA THR A 102 -32.80 10.49 -1.70
C THR A 102 -31.82 9.35 -1.42
N SER A 103 -32.30 8.14 -1.09
CA SER A 103 -31.44 7.00 -0.72
C SER A 103 -30.40 6.65 -1.79
N LYS A 104 -30.78 6.67 -3.07
CA LYS A 104 -29.85 6.37 -4.18
C LYS A 104 -28.72 7.39 -4.28
N THR A 105 -29.05 8.67 -4.16
CA THR A 105 -28.04 9.74 -4.22
C THR A 105 -27.13 9.74 -3.00
N MET A 106 -27.68 9.45 -1.80
CA MET A 106 -26.87 9.28 -0.59
C MET A 106 -25.90 8.12 -0.69
N THR A 107 -26.33 7.00 -1.28
CA THR A 107 -25.45 5.86 -1.53
C THR A 107 -24.29 6.26 -2.45
N LEU A 108 -24.58 6.93 -3.56
CA LEU A 108 -23.54 7.41 -4.48
C LEU A 108 -22.56 8.36 -3.79
N ILE A 109 -23.06 9.31 -3.00
CA ILE A 109 -22.25 10.23 -2.22
C ILE A 109 -21.38 9.47 -1.22
N CYS A 110 -21.92 8.47 -0.52
CA CYS A 110 -21.16 7.66 0.43
C CYS A 110 -20.00 6.91 -0.25
N ILE A 111 -20.26 6.27 -1.39
CA ILE A 111 -19.24 5.57 -2.18
C ILE A 111 -18.13 6.53 -2.60
N THR A 112 -18.49 7.69 -3.13
CA THR A 112 -17.51 8.68 -3.61
C THR A 112 -16.70 9.27 -2.44
N LEU A 113 -17.33 9.46 -1.26
CA LEU A 113 -16.62 9.88 -0.05
C LEU A 113 -15.65 8.81 0.45
N VAL A 114 -16.04 7.52 0.45
CA VAL A 114 -15.16 6.41 0.82
C VAL A 114 -13.93 6.41 -0.07
N LEU A 115 -14.12 6.53 -1.39
CA LEU A 115 -13.03 6.58 -2.35
C LEU A 115 -12.11 7.80 -2.12
N ALA A 116 -12.71 8.98 -1.89
CA ALA A 116 -11.94 10.18 -1.60
C ALA A 116 -11.11 10.05 -0.30
N ILE A 117 -11.71 9.56 0.78
CA ILE A 117 -11.03 9.33 2.05
C ILE A 117 -9.89 8.31 1.88
N PHE A 118 -10.16 7.21 1.18
CA PHE A 118 -9.15 6.19 0.91
C PHE A 118 -7.97 6.78 0.12
N MET A 119 -8.22 7.49 -0.98
CA MET A 119 -7.15 8.12 -1.78
C MET A 119 -6.32 9.12 -0.97
N PHE A 120 -6.97 9.92 -0.10
CA PHE A 120 -6.27 10.87 0.77
C PHE A 120 -5.32 10.20 1.75
N ILE A 121 -5.70 9.04 2.29
CA ILE A 121 -4.89 8.32 3.27
C ILE A 121 -3.87 7.41 2.59
N ALA A 122 -4.24 6.74 1.50
CA ALA A 122 -3.35 5.84 0.79
C ALA A 122 -2.20 6.58 0.07
N ALA A 123 -2.42 7.82 -0.41
CA ALA A 123 -1.40 8.58 -1.13
C ALA A 123 -0.11 8.78 -0.32
N PRO A 124 -0.12 9.35 0.90
CA PRO A 124 1.10 9.51 1.68
C PRO A 124 1.71 8.18 2.13
N ILE A 125 0.90 7.14 2.37
CA ILE A 125 1.40 5.82 2.75
C ILE A 125 2.19 5.21 1.59
N LEU A 126 1.63 5.17 0.39
CA LEU A 126 2.30 4.64 -0.80
C LEU A 126 3.57 5.42 -1.14
N THR A 127 3.53 6.75 -0.99
CA THR A 127 4.71 7.58 -1.22
C THR A 127 5.79 7.35 -0.16
N GLY A 128 5.40 7.22 1.12
CA GLY A 128 6.31 6.91 2.20
C GLY A 128 6.98 5.55 2.02
N TRP A 129 6.20 4.54 1.65
CA TRP A 129 6.73 3.22 1.28
C TRP A 129 7.73 3.31 0.13
N ALA A 130 7.35 3.94 -0.97
CA ALA A 130 8.21 4.08 -2.13
C ALA A 130 9.52 4.84 -1.83
N SER A 131 9.46 5.85 -0.95
CA SER A 131 10.65 6.59 -0.52
C SER A 131 11.54 5.75 0.39
N GLY A 132 10.99 5.07 1.40
CA GLY A 132 11.78 4.22 2.28
C GLY A 132 12.40 3.01 1.56
N TYR A 133 11.66 2.41 0.61
CA TYR A 133 12.25 1.38 -0.26
C TYR A 133 13.39 1.92 -1.12
N LEU A 134 13.26 3.16 -1.62
CA LEU A 134 14.32 3.81 -2.38
C LEU A 134 15.57 4.01 -1.53
N ASP A 135 15.43 4.44 -0.28
CA ASP A 135 16.56 4.63 0.63
C ASP A 135 17.34 3.32 0.81
N MET A 136 16.65 2.19 0.99
CA MET A 136 17.28 0.87 1.08
C MET A 136 17.94 0.41 -0.24
N ARG A 137 17.43 0.86 -1.36
CA ARG A 137 17.90 0.48 -2.69
C ARG A 137 19.04 1.36 -3.21
N SER A 138 19.18 2.58 -2.71
CA SER A 138 20.16 3.58 -3.15
C SER A 138 21.24 3.87 -2.12
N MET A 139 21.59 2.88 -1.28
CA MET A 139 22.57 3.03 -0.20
C MET A 139 23.98 3.29 -0.70
N TYR A 140 24.31 2.89 -1.93
CA TYR A 140 25.63 3.06 -2.56
C TYR A 140 25.50 3.93 -3.80
N ASP A 141 26.52 4.71 -4.13
CA ASP A 141 26.51 5.58 -5.32
C ASP A 141 26.44 4.78 -6.61
N VAL A 142 27.18 3.66 -6.67
CA VAL A 142 27.15 2.70 -7.77
C VAL A 142 26.96 1.29 -7.21
N GLN A 143 26.02 0.57 -7.76
CA GLN A 143 25.81 -0.84 -7.48
C GLN A 143 25.82 -1.60 -8.81
N VAL A 144 26.84 -2.40 -9.02
CA VAL A 144 26.90 -3.34 -10.13
C VAL A 144 26.54 -4.70 -9.62
N TYR A 145 25.71 -5.39 -10.33
CA TYR A 145 25.28 -6.75 -9.97
C TYR A 145 25.14 -7.61 -11.21
N SER A 146 25.37 -8.90 -11.02
CA SER A 146 24.97 -9.91 -11.97
C SER A 146 23.84 -10.76 -11.38
N ARG A 147 23.11 -11.44 -12.24
CA ARG A 147 22.10 -12.43 -11.84
C ARG A 147 22.25 -13.66 -12.74
N TYR A 148 21.96 -14.80 -12.21
CA TYR A 148 21.80 -16.00 -12.99
C TYR A 148 20.29 -16.35 -13.12
N ASN A 149 19.93 -17.03 -14.20
CA ASN A 149 18.58 -17.49 -14.45
C ASN A 149 18.57 -19.01 -14.76
N ASP A 150 17.43 -19.54 -15.18
CA ASP A 150 17.24 -20.97 -15.43
C ASP A 150 18.10 -21.56 -16.55
N VAL A 151 18.77 -20.71 -17.34
CA VAL A 151 19.59 -21.10 -18.50
C VAL A 151 21.08 -21.09 -18.17
N TYR A 152 21.46 -20.79 -16.93
CA TYR A 152 22.86 -20.73 -16.56
C TYR A 152 23.58 -22.07 -16.66
N GLU A 153 24.70 -22.05 -17.37
CA GLU A 153 25.74 -23.02 -17.26
C GLU A 153 26.92 -22.46 -16.48
N GLU A 154 27.68 -23.30 -15.77
CA GLU A 154 28.81 -22.85 -14.95
C GLU A 154 29.85 -22.03 -15.75
N GLU A 155 30.01 -22.34 -17.03
CA GLU A 155 30.91 -21.65 -17.95
C GLU A 155 30.50 -20.18 -18.18
N ASN A 156 29.25 -19.85 -17.94
CA ASN A 156 28.67 -18.52 -18.16
C ASN A 156 28.52 -17.68 -16.88
N LEU A 157 29.08 -18.14 -15.76
CA LEU A 157 29.05 -17.41 -14.51
C LEU A 157 29.85 -16.10 -14.62
N PRO A 158 29.41 -15.01 -13.96
CA PRO A 158 30.07 -13.71 -14.05
C PRO A 158 31.47 -13.74 -13.47
N GLN A 159 32.48 -13.46 -14.30
CA GLN A 159 33.90 -13.42 -13.90
C GLN A 159 34.51 -12.00 -13.97
N ASP A 160 33.81 -11.08 -14.62
CA ASP A 160 34.32 -9.71 -14.84
C ASP A 160 34.37 -8.90 -13.53
N SER A 161 35.41 -8.15 -13.30
CA SER A 161 35.59 -7.22 -12.18
C SER A 161 34.93 -5.86 -12.41
N TYR A 162 34.28 -5.68 -13.56
CA TYR A 162 33.64 -4.43 -13.97
C TYR A 162 34.58 -3.21 -14.06
N GLU A 163 35.75 -3.40 -14.63
CA GLU A 163 36.80 -2.38 -14.73
C GLU A 163 36.37 -1.10 -15.45
N ILE A 164 35.42 -1.17 -16.37
CA ILE A 164 34.83 -0.02 -17.06
C ILE A 164 34.33 1.07 -16.10
N ILE A 165 33.84 0.66 -14.92
CA ILE A 165 33.42 1.60 -13.87
C ILE A 165 34.62 2.38 -13.33
N THR A 166 35.71 1.68 -12.99
CA THR A 166 36.92 2.30 -12.47
C THR A 166 37.56 3.24 -13.49
N GLU A 167 37.65 2.82 -14.76
CA GLU A 167 38.15 3.63 -15.86
C GLU A 167 37.33 4.92 -16.00
N PHE A 168 36.03 4.83 -16.00
CA PHE A 168 35.15 6.00 -16.13
C PHE A 168 35.29 6.95 -14.93
N LEU A 169 35.28 6.42 -13.69
CA LEU A 169 35.39 7.24 -12.48
C LEU A 169 36.77 8.00 -12.48
N THR A 170 37.84 7.32 -12.86
CA THR A 170 39.18 7.90 -12.96
C THR A 170 39.24 8.99 -14.03
N GLU A 171 38.72 8.73 -15.24
CA GLU A 171 38.67 9.69 -16.34
C GLU A 171 37.94 10.98 -15.97
N HIS A 172 36.82 10.84 -15.24
CA HIS A 172 36.00 11.96 -14.82
C HIS A 172 36.39 12.56 -13.47
N LYS A 173 37.50 12.10 -12.87
CA LYS A 173 38.04 12.58 -11.58
C LYS A 173 37.03 12.49 -10.45
N ILE A 174 36.32 11.36 -10.37
CA ILE A 174 35.41 11.06 -9.31
C ILE A 174 36.13 10.17 -8.30
N ASP A 175 36.39 10.72 -7.10
CA ASP A 175 37.12 10.01 -6.06
C ASP A 175 36.19 9.03 -5.33
N THR A 176 36.71 7.81 -5.13
CA THR A 176 36.00 6.74 -4.40
C THR A 176 36.42 6.71 -2.94
N VAL A 177 35.49 6.56 -2.03
CA VAL A 177 35.72 6.36 -0.59
C VAL A 177 35.86 4.87 -0.29
N TYR A 178 34.89 4.09 -0.79
CA TYR A 178 34.88 2.64 -0.67
C TYR A 178 34.59 2.00 -2.02
N ASP A 179 35.17 0.86 -2.25
CA ASP A 179 35.00 0.05 -3.45
C ASP A 179 35.15 -1.43 -3.08
N CYS A 180 34.02 -2.14 -3.07
CA CYS A 180 33.96 -3.55 -2.67
C CYS A 180 33.42 -4.38 -3.82
N THR A 181 34.22 -5.31 -4.31
CA THR A 181 33.80 -6.35 -5.26
C THR A 181 33.73 -7.67 -4.52
N PHE A 182 32.57 -8.32 -4.53
CA PHE A 182 32.33 -9.56 -3.80
C PHE A 182 31.52 -10.55 -4.59
N ASN A 183 31.64 -11.81 -4.22
CA ASN A 183 30.87 -12.90 -4.78
C ASN A 183 29.77 -13.36 -3.84
N LEU A 184 28.67 -13.86 -4.41
CA LEU A 184 27.69 -14.64 -3.68
C LEU A 184 27.80 -16.09 -4.15
N TYR A 185 27.73 -17.01 -3.20
CA TYR A 185 28.00 -18.42 -3.38
C TYR A 185 26.74 -19.24 -3.15
N LEU A 186 26.64 -20.41 -3.82
CA LEU A 186 25.65 -21.42 -3.45
C LEU A 186 26.23 -22.34 -2.36
N PRO A 187 25.48 -22.57 -1.25
CA PRO A 187 25.88 -23.55 -0.26
C PRO A 187 26.07 -24.96 -0.83
N GLU A 188 25.16 -25.39 -1.69
CA GLU A 188 25.19 -26.67 -2.41
C GLU A 188 25.09 -26.44 -3.92
N LYS A 189 26.00 -27.02 -4.69
CA LYS A 189 26.04 -26.90 -6.14
C LYS A 189 24.80 -27.49 -6.81
N ASP A 190 24.22 -28.52 -6.21
CA ASP A 190 23.01 -29.16 -6.72
C ASP A 190 21.81 -28.22 -6.77
N ASP A 191 21.75 -27.20 -5.91
CA ASP A 191 20.72 -26.16 -5.93
C ASP A 191 20.72 -25.34 -7.23
N PHE A 192 21.86 -25.27 -7.92
CA PHE A 192 21.96 -24.56 -9.19
C PHE A 192 21.18 -25.23 -10.32
N HIS A 193 21.17 -26.57 -10.36
CA HIS A 193 20.54 -27.34 -11.42
C HIS A 193 19.14 -27.87 -11.08
N ASN A 194 18.86 -28.11 -9.81
CA ASN A 194 17.64 -28.79 -9.37
C ASN A 194 16.51 -27.86 -8.95
N ARG A 195 16.68 -26.56 -9.00
CA ARG A 195 15.69 -25.59 -8.59
C ARG A 195 14.43 -25.64 -9.46
N GLN A 196 13.29 -25.44 -8.83
CA GLN A 196 12.05 -25.21 -9.53
C GLN A 196 11.96 -23.74 -10.02
N LYS A 197 11.16 -23.49 -11.03
CA LYS A 197 10.93 -22.13 -11.52
C LYS A 197 10.39 -21.25 -10.38
N TYR A 198 11.08 -20.12 -10.09
CA TYR A 198 10.85 -19.18 -8.97
C TYR A 198 11.24 -19.69 -7.59
N ASP A 199 11.81 -20.85 -7.45
CA ASP A 199 12.42 -21.31 -6.23
C ASP A 199 13.92 -21.00 -6.30
N PHE A 200 14.28 -19.81 -5.87
CA PHE A 200 15.66 -19.37 -5.90
C PHE A 200 16.37 -19.79 -4.62
N PRO A 201 17.51 -20.46 -4.69
CA PRO A 201 18.25 -20.87 -3.51
C PRO A 201 18.75 -19.66 -2.73
N ILE A 202 18.90 -19.84 -1.43
CA ILE A 202 19.54 -18.85 -0.56
C ILE A 202 21.02 -18.87 -0.88
N VAL A 203 21.56 -17.69 -1.17
CA VAL A 203 23.00 -17.54 -1.44
C VAL A 203 23.75 -17.18 -0.17
N ALA A 204 25.07 -17.37 -0.20
CA ALA A 204 25.97 -17.05 0.88
C ALA A 204 26.97 -15.96 0.47
N ILE A 205 27.44 -15.19 1.43
CA ILE A 205 28.53 -14.22 1.31
C ILE A 205 29.67 -14.61 2.28
N SER A 206 30.91 -14.32 1.88
CA SER A 206 32.07 -14.51 2.76
C SER A 206 32.05 -13.51 3.93
N LEU A 207 32.57 -13.93 5.09
CA LEU A 207 32.65 -13.08 6.27
C LEU A 207 33.47 -11.80 6.03
N SER A 208 34.55 -11.90 5.30
CA SER A 208 35.40 -10.74 4.95
C SER A 208 34.69 -9.74 4.07
N ASP A 209 33.99 -10.20 3.01
CA ASP A 209 33.20 -9.35 2.13
C ASP A 209 32.01 -8.72 2.87
N TYR A 210 31.34 -9.50 3.71
CA TYR A 210 30.24 -9.00 4.54
C TYR A 210 30.71 -7.92 5.51
N ASN A 211 31.85 -8.11 6.18
CA ASN A 211 32.44 -7.11 7.09
C ASN A 211 32.86 -5.85 6.34
N THR A 212 33.37 -5.97 5.11
CA THR A 212 33.66 -4.81 4.27
C THR A 212 32.42 -4.01 3.94
N ILE A 213 31.32 -4.68 3.60
CA ILE A 213 30.01 -4.03 3.36
C ILE A 213 29.53 -3.34 4.65
N ARG A 214 29.63 -3.99 5.80
CA ARG A 214 29.26 -3.41 7.09
C ARG A 214 30.07 -2.15 7.40
N GLU A 215 31.37 -2.18 7.16
CA GLU A 215 32.25 -1.03 7.36
C GLU A 215 31.89 0.14 6.43
N MET A 216 31.61 -0.13 5.15
CA MET A 216 31.13 0.89 4.18
C MET A 216 29.87 1.61 4.66
N LEU A 217 29.02 0.92 5.41
CA LEU A 217 27.76 1.44 5.95
C LEU A 217 27.88 1.97 7.39
N GLY A 218 29.08 1.87 8.00
CA GLY A 218 29.33 2.32 9.36
C GLY A 218 28.80 1.39 10.45
N TYR A 219 28.58 0.12 10.13
CA TYR A 219 28.18 -0.90 11.10
C TYR A 219 29.42 -1.59 11.71
N GLU A 220 29.23 -2.15 12.89
CA GLU A 220 30.29 -2.94 13.56
C GLU A 220 30.56 -4.24 12.77
N GLN A 221 31.84 -4.60 12.67
CA GLN A 221 32.26 -5.88 12.11
C GLN A 221 31.85 -7.03 13.01
N ILE A 222 31.61 -8.20 12.42
CA ILE A 222 31.23 -9.42 13.13
C ILE A 222 32.34 -10.47 13.02
N SER A 223 32.29 -11.47 13.91
CA SER A 223 33.18 -12.64 13.89
C SER A 223 32.35 -13.92 13.92
N LEU A 224 32.85 -14.95 13.25
CA LEU A 224 32.30 -16.31 13.24
C LEU A 224 33.42 -17.30 13.54
N GLU A 225 33.13 -18.39 14.20
CA GLU A 225 34.04 -19.55 14.30
C GLU A 225 34.08 -20.28 12.95
N GLU A 226 35.06 -21.16 12.76
CA GLU A 226 35.30 -21.83 11.46
C GLU A 226 34.18 -22.75 11.01
N ASP A 227 33.36 -23.25 11.95
CA ASP A 227 32.23 -24.19 11.75
C ASP A 227 30.85 -23.54 12.01
N GLU A 228 30.80 -22.22 12.13
CA GLU A 228 29.59 -21.46 12.38
C GLU A 228 29.14 -20.69 11.12
N PHE A 229 27.83 -20.44 11.05
CA PHE A 229 27.22 -19.49 10.13
C PHE A 229 26.26 -18.56 10.85
N THR A 230 25.99 -17.41 10.25
CA THR A 230 24.89 -16.52 10.66
C THR A 230 24.07 -16.10 9.45
N THR A 231 22.99 -15.38 9.69
CA THR A 231 22.06 -14.94 8.64
C THR A 231 21.91 -13.42 8.63
N GLN A 232 21.83 -12.86 7.43
CA GLN A 232 21.49 -11.45 7.20
C GLN A 232 20.10 -11.39 6.60
N TRP A 233 19.24 -10.53 7.14
CA TRP A 233 17.83 -10.42 6.74
C TRP A 233 17.51 -9.08 6.10
N LYS A 234 16.61 -9.09 5.12
CA LYS A 234 16.02 -7.86 4.58
C LYS A 234 15.09 -7.24 5.61
N ALA A 235 15.02 -5.90 5.60
CA ALA A 235 14.10 -5.15 6.46
C ALA A 235 12.61 -5.52 6.28
N ILE A 236 12.23 -6.06 5.12
CA ILE A 236 10.85 -6.50 4.83
C ILE A 236 10.50 -7.86 5.45
N ALA A 237 11.49 -8.65 5.85
CA ALA A 237 11.24 -9.94 6.48
C ALA A 237 10.52 -9.76 7.81
N THR A 238 9.51 -10.60 8.07
CA THR A 238 8.77 -10.55 9.32
C THR A 238 9.48 -11.34 10.41
N GLU A 239 9.25 -10.97 11.68
CA GLU A 239 9.77 -11.73 12.82
C GLU A 239 9.32 -13.21 12.79
N GLU A 240 8.07 -13.47 12.37
CA GLU A 240 7.52 -14.82 12.27
C GLU A 240 8.25 -15.64 11.20
N GLU A 241 8.53 -15.05 10.03
CA GLU A 241 9.30 -15.67 8.94
C GLU A 241 10.72 -16.00 9.42
N ARG A 242 11.40 -15.05 10.03
CA ARG A 242 12.75 -15.24 10.56
C ARG A 242 12.83 -16.29 11.65
N ASP A 243 11.94 -16.22 12.65
CA ASP A 243 11.94 -17.16 13.78
C ASP A 243 11.60 -18.58 13.36
N SER A 244 10.70 -18.75 12.37
CA SER A 244 10.40 -20.06 11.79
C SER A 244 11.63 -20.63 11.07
N PHE A 245 12.25 -19.80 10.24
CA PHE A 245 13.45 -20.17 9.49
C PHE A 245 14.61 -20.59 10.40
N LEU A 246 14.91 -19.81 11.43
CA LEU A 246 16.01 -20.09 12.37
C LEU A 246 15.78 -21.35 13.21
N LYS A 247 14.53 -21.72 13.49
CA LYS A 247 14.20 -22.98 14.15
C LYS A 247 14.41 -24.20 13.26
N GLU A 248 14.18 -24.04 11.96
CA GLU A 248 14.34 -25.13 10.98
C GLU A 248 15.79 -25.27 10.53
N HIS A 249 16.58 -24.19 10.57
CA HIS A 249 17.96 -24.13 10.07
C HIS A 249 18.97 -23.89 11.20
N THR A 250 18.98 -24.79 12.20
CA THR A 250 20.00 -24.77 13.27
C THR A 250 21.36 -25.26 12.80
N SER A 251 21.41 -26.01 11.72
CA SER A 251 22.61 -26.36 10.93
C SER A 251 22.27 -26.30 9.45
N ILE A 252 23.27 -26.05 8.61
CA ILE A 252 23.16 -26.10 7.16
C ILE A 252 24.23 -27.04 6.61
N MET A 253 23.89 -27.78 5.57
CA MET A 253 24.86 -28.56 4.81
C MET A 253 25.41 -27.71 3.67
N THR A 254 26.69 -27.80 3.42
CA THR A 254 27.37 -27.15 2.28
C THR A 254 28.27 -28.15 1.60
N ASP A 255 28.67 -27.87 0.36
CA ASP A 255 29.68 -28.70 -0.35
C ASP A 255 31.04 -28.73 0.39
N ALA A 256 31.28 -27.79 1.31
CA ALA A 256 32.48 -27.71 2.11
C ALA A 256 32.36 -28.37 3.51
N GLY A 257 31.15 -28.78 3.91
CA GLY A 257 30.84 -29.43 5.19
C GLY A 257 29.59 -28.86 5.86
N GLU A 258 29.26 -29.40 7.02
CA GLU A 258 28.15 -28.96 7.85
C GLU A 258 28.59 -27.77 8.72
N LEU A 259 27.74 -26.75 8.79
CA LEU A 259 27.94 -25.57 9.65
C LEU A 259 26.79 -25.46 10.65
N THR A 260 27.08 -24.96 11.85
CA THR A 260 26.12 -24.73 12.91
C THR A 260 25.75 -23.25 13.04
N LEU A 261 24.52 -22.96 13.44
CA LEU A 261 24.09 -21.59 13.64
C LEU A 261 24.81 -20.94 14.82
N SER A 262 25.41 -19.77 14.60
CA SER A 262 26.15 -19.05 15.63
C SER A 262 25.27 -18.52 16.75
N GLY A 263 25.86 -18.16 17.89
CA GLY A 263 25.16 -17.57 19.02
C GLY A 263 24.42 -16.28 18.67
N GLN A 264 24.94 -15.46 17.76
CA GLN A 264 24.24 -14.36 17.11
C GLN A 264 23.69 -14.87 15.77
N SER A 265 22.47 -15.36 15.81
CA SER A 265 21.86 -16.11 14.71
C SER A 265 21.45 -15.27 13.52
N TYR A 266 21.25 -13.95 13.68
CA TYR A 266 20.81 -13.08 12.61
C TYR A 266 21.24 -11.63 12.78
N TYR A 267 21.28 -10.90 11.65
CA TYR A 267 21.46 -9.46 11.54
C TYR A 267 20.36 -8.87 10.65
N GLU A 268 19.92 -7.63 10.95
CA GLU A 268 18.85 -6.92 10.24
C GLU A 268 19.29 -5.54 9.71
N ASP A 269 20.54 -5.14 10.00
CA ASP A 269 21.06 -3.87 9.50
C ASP A 269 21.01 -3.88 7.96
N PRO A 270 20.40 -2.88 7.30
CA PRO A 270 20.26 -2.90 5.84
C PRO A 270 21.60 -2.88 5.13
N ILE A 271 21.83 -3.82 4.21
CA ILE A 271 23.05 -3.92 3.39
C ILE A 271 22.80 -3.73 1.89
N GLY A 272 21.60 -3.30 1.50
CA GLY A 272 21.20 -3.11 0.11
C GLY A 272 20.44 -4.31 -0.46
N GLU A 273 19.56 -4.02 -1.42
CA GLU A 273 18.63 -5.01 -2.00
C GLU A 273 19.30 -5.99 -2.97
N THR A 274 20.46 -5.63 -3.54
CA THR A 274 21.15 -6.46 -4.54
C THR A 274 22.08 -7.51 -3.93
N ALA A 275 22.27 -7.48 -2.60
CA ALA A 275 23.06 -8.48 -1.87
C ALA A 275 22.35 -9.84 -1.72
N TYR A 276 21.05 -9.91 -2.04
CA TYR A 276 20.25 -11.11 -1.89
C TYR A 276 19.91 -11.70 -3.26
N ASN A 277 19.67 -13.01 -3.29
CA ASN A 277 19.13 -13.62 -4.51
C ASN A 277 17.67 -13.17 -4.75
N SER A 278 17.19 -13.34 -5.98
CA SER A 278 15.82 -13.01 -6.35
C SER A 278 14.83 -13.77 -5.46
N TYR A 279 13.81 -13.07 -4.97
CA TYR A 279 12.72 -13.63 -4.13
C TYR A 279 13.14 -14.20 -2.77
N THR A 280 14.40 -14.07 -2.35
CA THR A 280 14.83 -14.44 -1.01
C THR A 280 14.90 -13.21 -0.10
N ASN A 281 14.58 -13.39 1.19
CA ASN A 281 14.68 -12.35 2.22
C ASN A 281 15.87 -12.57 3.16
N VAL A 282 16.61 -13.64 2.96
CA VAL A 282 17.74 -14.07 3.80
C VAL A 282 18.99 -14.32 2.96
N LEU A 283 20.14 -14.08 3.55
CA LEU A 283 21.47 -14.32 3.02
C LEU A 283 22.29 -15.03 4.10
N TYR A 284 22.98 -16.11 3.77
CA TYR A 284 23.91 -16.74 4.68
C TYR A 284 25.25 -15.96 4.73
N VAL A 285 25.81 -15.83 5.91
CA VAL A 285 27.17 -15.31 6.10
C VAL A 285 28.04 -16.47 6.60
N LEU A 286 29.05 -16.83 5.81
CA LEU A 286 29.89 -18.00 6.04
C LEU A 286 31.34 -17.60 6.22
N PRO A 287 32.16 -18.40 6.92
CA PRO A 287 33.61 -18.22 6.98
C PRO A 287 34.26 -18.27 5.58
N ASP A 288 35.34 -17.50 5.41
CA ASP A 288 36.03 -17.38 4.11
C ASP A 288 36.57 -18.72 3.56
N ASN A 289 37.13 -19.54 4.45
CA ASN A 289 37.66 -20.88 4.11
C ASN A 289 36.56 -21.85 3.59
N ILE A 290 35.32 -21.62 3.91
CA ILE A 290 34.16 -22.36 3.39
C ILE A 290 33.79 -21.80 2.02
N CYS A 291 33.62 -20.46 1.90
CA CYS A 291 33.24 -19.80 0.66
C CYS A 291 34.20 -20.08 -0.50
N GLU A 292 35.53 -20.19 -0.22
CA GLU A 292 36.56 -20.55 -1.22
C GLU A 292 36.31 -21.90 -1.93
N LYS A 293 35.54 -22.79 -1.30
CA LYS A 293 35.23 -24.13 -1.83
C LYS A 293 33.85 -24.21 -2.50
N LEU A 294 33.05 -23.14 -2.39
CA LEU A 294 31.69 -23.09 -2.92
C LEU A 294 31.66 -22.49 -4.33
N LEU A 295 30.58 -22.74 -5.05
CA LEU A 295 30.37 -22.19 -6.38
C LEU A 295 29.94 -20.72 -6.32
N PRO A 296 30.75 -19.77 -6.86
CA PRO A 296 30.33 -18.39 -6.98
C PRO A 296 29.33 -18.22 -8.12
N VAL A 297 28.12 -17.73 -7.85
CA VAL A 297 27.02 -17.61 -8.83
C VAL A 297 26.68 -16.17 -9.18
N ILE A 298 26.96 -15.22 -8.29
CA ILE A 298 26.67 -13.80 -8.49
C ILE A 298 27.94 -13.02 -8.14
N LYS A 299 28.29 -12.03 -8.96
CA LYS A 299 29.37 -11.10 -8.69
C LYS A 299 28.82 -9.69 -8.64
N ASN A 300 29.01 -9.05 -7.51
CA ASN A 300 28.56 -7.70 -7.22
C ASN A 300 29.72 -6.77 -6.96
N ARG A 301 29.52 -5.47 -7.23
CA ARG A 301 30.46 -4.42 -6.86
C ARG A 301 29.71 -3.21 -6.35
N TYR A 302 30.04 -2.77 -5.16
CA TYR A 302 29.48 -1.58 -4.51
C TYR A 302 30.52 -0.51 -4.35
N ILE A 303 30.17 0.71 -4.75
CA ILE A 303 31.08 1.85 -4.70
C ILE A 303 30.38 3.02 -4.02
N THR A 304 31.10 3.65 -3.10
CA THR A 304 30.69 4.92 -2.49
C THR A 304 31.73 5.97 -2.90
N THR A 305 31.29 7.11 -3.39
CA THR A 305 32.12 8.22 -3.87
C THR A 305 32.13 9.37 -2.86
N THR A 306 33.15 10.23 -2.94
CA THR A 306 33.24 11.39 -2.04
C THR A 306 32.12 12.39 -2.26
N GLU A 307 31.69 12.56 -3.51
CA GLU A 307 30.57 13.39 -3.91
C GLU A 307 29.63 12.57 -4.81
N ASN A 308 28.34 12.76 -4.69
CA ASN A 308 27.36 12.06 -5.51
C ASN A 308 27.66 12.23 -7.01
N ILE A 309 27.61 11.15 -7.76
CA ILE A 309 27.82 11.18 -9.20
C ILE A 309 26.72 12.04 -9.86
N SER A 310 27.13 13.00 -10.67
CA SER A 310 26.17 13.86 -11.36
C SER A 310 25.23 13.04 -12.26
N TYR A 311 24.00 13.53 -12.45
CA TYR A 311 23.00 12.86 -13.31
C TYR A 311 23.54 12.59 -14.72
N GLU A 312 24.29 13.54 -15.29
CA GLU A 312 24.84 13.41 -16.64
C GLU A 312 25.91 12.29 -16.71
N ASN A 313 26.83 12.24 -15.73
CA ASN A 313 27.84 11.21 -15.65
C ASN A 313 27.24 9.83 -15.36
N ALA A 314 26.27 9.75 -14.45
CA ALA A 314 25.57 8.51 -14.17
C ALA A 314 24.85 7.95 -15.42
N ARG A 315 24.20 8.81 -16.22
CA ARG A 315 23.56 8.40 -17.49
C ARG A 315 24.57 7.96 -18.54
N LYS A 316 25.70 8.65 -18.65
CA LYS A 316 26.78 8.23 -19.58
C LYS A 316 27.33 6.86 -19.20
N LEU A 317 27.63 6.66 -17.91
CA LEU A 317 28.17 5.41 -17.41
C LEU A 317 27.17 4.26 -17.52
N GLU A 318 25.87 4.50 -17.22
CA GLU A 318 24.80 3.52 -17.42
C GLU A 318 24.75 3.04 -18.88
N LYS A 319 24.84 3.97 -19.82
CA LYS A 319 24.83 3.64 -21.25
C LYS A 319 26.06 2.82 -21.66
N LEU A 320 27.27 3.25 -21.26
CA LEU A 320 28.51 2.53 -21.53
C LEU A 320 28.49 1.12 -20.93
N PHE A 321 27.97 0.98 -19.69
CA PHE A 321 27.82 -0.31 -19.05
C PHE A 321 26.87 -1.22 -19.82
N THR A 322 25.70 -0.73 -20.20
CA THR A 322 24.68 -1.51 -20.93
C THR A 322 25.16 -1.92 -22.33
N GLU A 323 26.00 -1.08 -22.98
CA GLU A 323 26.60 -1.42 -24.27
C GLU A 323 27.68 -2.51 -24.12
N LYS A 324 28.46 -2.52 -23.05
CA LYS A 324 29.50 -3.52 -22.79
C LYS A 324 28.92 -4.84 -22.27
N TYR A 325 27.88 -4.78 -21.44
CA TYR A 325 27.23 -5.94 -20.81
C TYR A 325 25.75 -6.04 -21.25
N PRO A 326 25.48 -6.35 -22.51
CA PRO A 326 24.11 -6.54 -22.94
C PRO A 326 23.52 -7.78 -22.27
N GLU A 327 22.21 -7.76 -22.06
CA GLU A 327 21.48 -8.95 -21.60
C GLU A 327 21.67 -10.07 -22.62
N GLN A 328 22.30 -11.15 -22.19
CA GLN A 328 22.59 -12.29 -23.07
C GLN A 328 21.58 -13.39 -22.78
N ALA A 329 20.50 -13.42 -23.56
CA ALA A 329 19.44 -14.41 -23.42
C ALA A 329 19.95 -15.85 -23.65
N GLU A 330 20.96 -16.04 -24.49
CA GLU A 330 21.53 -17.36 -24.82
C GLU A 330 22.38 -17.95 -23.70
N THR A 331 23.13 -17.09 -22.96
CA THR A 331 23.98 -17.52 -21.83
C THR A 331 23.24 -17.42 -20.51
N GLY A 332 22.09 -16.77 -20.47
CA GLY A 332 21.34 -16.53 -19.25
C GLY A 332 21.99 -15.51 -18.28
N ALA A 333 23.13 -14.92 -18.64
CA ALA A 333 23.79 -13.91 -17.81
C ALA A 333 23.04 -12.58 -17.87
N ILE A 334 22.64 -12.08 -16.72
CA ILE A 334 21.96 -10.79 -16.59
C ILE A 334 22.87 -9.88 -15.78
N TYR A 335 23.31 -8.80 -16.40
CA TYR A 335 24.10 -7.75 -15.75
C TYR A 335 23.26 -6.52 -15.52
N GLY A 336 23.48 -5.83 -14.42
CA GLY A 336 22.80 -4.58 -14.13
C GLY A 336 23.69 -3.61 -13.37
N VAL A 337 23.46 -2.33 -13.61
CA VAL A 337 24.07 -1.25 -12.86
C VAL A 337 22.98 -0.32 -12.32
N ARG A 338 23.17 0.14 -11.10
CA ARG A 338 22.29 1.10 -10.45
C ARG A 338 23.14 2.26 -9.94
N PHE A 339 22.66 3.46 -10.20
CA PHE A 339 23.22 4.70 -9.67
C PHE A 339 22.22 5.34 -8.74
N SER A 340 22.61 5.65 -7.50
CA SER A 340 21.76 6.29 -6.51
C SER A 340 21.10 7.56 -7.08
N THR A 341 21.89 8.40 -7.74
CA THR A 341 21.41 9.63 -8.39
C THR A 341 20.30 9.40 -9.41
N LEU A 342 20.40 8.38 -10.27
CA LEU A 342 19.39 8.08 -11.28
C LEU A 342 18.11 7.51 -10.61
N GLN A 343 18.28 6.66 -9.62
CA GLN A 343 17.16 6.06 -8.90
C GLN A 343 16.37 7.12 -8.12
N ILE A 344 17.08 7.98 -7.39
CA ILE A 344 16.48 9.09 -6.64
C ILE A 344 15.70 10.02 -7.57
N ASN A 345 16.29 10.45 -8.68
CA ASN A 345 15.62 11.34 -9.65
C ASN A 345 14.36 10.69 -10.25
N SER A 346 14.45 9.44 -10.69
CA SER A 346 13.32 8.70 -11.25
C SER A 346 12.20 8.50 -10.22
N SER A 347 12.56 8.12 -9.01
CA SER A 347 11.58 7.84 -7.94
C SER A 347 10.92 9.11 -7.42
N ILE A 348 11.65 10.21 -7.25
CA ILE A 348 11.06 11.50 -6.86
C ILE A 348 10.01 11.93 -7.87
N ALA A 349 10.31 11.86 -9.18
CA ALA A 349 9.36 12.23 -10.22
C ALA A 349 8.11 11.34 -10.19
N ASN A 350 8.28 10.03 -10.12
CA ASN A 350 7.16 9.08 -10.10
C ASN A 350 6.30 9.22 -8.83
N ASN A 351 6.93 9.34 -7.66
CA ASN A 351 6.26 9.52 -6.39
C ASN A 351 5.48 10.83 -6.35
N PHE A 352 6.06 11.93 -6.86
CA PHE A 352 5.40 13.22 -6.96
C PHE A 352 4.15 13.17 -7.86
N ILE A 353 4.26 12.52 -9.03
CA ILE A 353 3.13 12.35 -9.96
C ILE A 353 2.02 11.53 -9.29
N LEU A 354 2.35 10.38 -8.70
CA LEU A 354 1.38 9.51 -8.05
C LEU A 354 0.68 10.22 -6.88
N GLN A 355 1.44 10.82 -5.99
CA GLN A 355 0.90 11.54 -4.83
C GLN A 355 0.01 12.70 -5.25
N THR A 356 0.46 13.51 -6.22
CA THR A 356 -0.29 14.65 -6.72
C THR A 356 -1.59 14.20 -7.38
N ALA A 357 -1.56 13.17 -8.22
CA ALA A 357 -2.74 12.64 -8.88
C ALA A 357 -3.77 12.09 -7.89
N MET A 358 -3.33 11.34 -6.88
CA MET A 358 -4.21 10.78 -5.85
C MET A 358 -4.83 11.87 -4.96
N ILE A 359 -4.02 12.79 -4.45
CA ILE A 359 -4.52 13.90 -3.61
C ILE A 359 -5.45 14.80 -4.40
N TYR A 360 -5.08 15.19 -5.63
CA TYR A 360 -5.93 16.00 -6.49
C TYR A 360 -7.27 15.31 -6.77
N GLY A 361 -7.23 14.03 -7.16
CA GLY A 361 -8.44 13.22 -7.38
C GLY A 361 -9.33 13.16 -6.13
N ALA A 362 -8.74 12.95 -4.95
CA ALA A 362 -9.45 12.93 -3.69
C ALA A 362 -10.13 14.26 -3.37
N VAL A 363 -9.41 15.39 -3.55
CA VAL A 363 -9.98 16.76 -3.36
C VAL A 363 -11.15 16.99 -4.30
N VAL A 364 -11.00 16.67 -5.59
CA VAL A 364 -12.07 16.85 -6.59
C VAL A 364 -13.30 16.03 -6.23
N LEU A 365 -13.12 14.75 -5.91
CA LEU A 365 -14.22 13.86 -5.50
C LEU A 365 -14.93 14.39 -4.24
N MET A 366 -14.17 14.84 -3.26
CA MET A 366 -14.72 15.40 -2.02
C MET A 366 -15.52 16.66 -2.29
N VAL A 367 -14.97 17.61 -3.04
CA VAL A 367 -15.65 18.87 -3.40
C VAL A 367 -16.94 18.60 -4.15
N ILE A 368 -16.93 17.67 -5.12
CA ILE A 368 -18.13 17.26 -5.85
C ILE A 368 -19.18 16.71 -4.90
N CYS A 369 -18.81 15.78 -4.03
CA CYS A 369 -19.73 15.17 -3.07
C CYS A 369 -20.36 16.19 -2.12
N LEU A 370 -19.54 17.03 -1.51
CA LEU A 370 -20.00 18.04 -0.55
C LEU A 370 -20.86 19.10 -1.25
N THR A 371 -20.52 19.46 -2.49
CA THR A 371 -21.33 20.37 -3.29
C THR A 371 -22.70 19.77 -3.63
N VAL A 372 -22.75 18.51 -4.05
CA VAL A 372 -24.00 17.80 -4.33
C VAL A 372 -24.87 17.71 -3.06
N LEU A 373 -24.27 17.35 -1.91
CA LEU A 373 -24.97 17.34 -0.62
C LEU A 373 -25.55 18.72 -0.30
N SER A 374 -24.74 19.77 -0.42
CA SER A 374 -25.16 21.14 -0.10
C SER A 374 -26.28 21.60 -1.03
N LEU A 375 -26.14 21.37 -2.36
CA LEU A 375 -27.16 21.73 -3.33
C LEU A 375 -28.49 21.02 -3.08
N GLN A 376 -28.47 19.74 -2.74
CA GLN A 376 -29.68 19.01 -2.38
C GLN A 376 -30.40 19.65 -1.18
N GLN A 377 -29.64 20.04 -0.15
CA GLN A 377 -30.23 20.68 1.01
C GLN A 377 -30.79 22.08 0.68
N LEU A 378 -30.11 22.84 -0.18
CA LEU A 378 -30.58 24.17 -0.60
C LEU A 378 -31.84 24.11 -1.47
N LEU A 379 -31.93 23.15 -2.40
CA LEU A 379 -33.16 22.90 -3.15
C LEU A 379 -34.32 22.56 -2.24
N ASP A 380 -34.05 21.80 -1.20
CA ASP A 380 -35.01 21.45 -0.18
C ASP A 380 -35.47 22.67 0.65
N ALA A 381 -34.56 23.60 0.93
CA ALA A 381 -34.88 24.83 1.67
C ALA A 381 -36.02 25.61 0.98
N GLY A 382 -36.01 25.68 -0.36
CA GLY A 382 -37.11 26.32 -1.12
C GLY A 382 -38.46 25.66 -0.88
N GLN A 383 -38.52 24.32 -0.84
CA GLN A 383 -39.75 23.58 -0.56
C GLN A 383 -40.17 23.70 0.90
N TYR A 384 -39.24 23.84 1.83
CA TYR A 384 -39.52 23.94 3.25
C TYR A 384 -39.89 25.33 3.71
N LYS A 385 -39.59 26.38 2.94
CA LYS A 385 -39.92 27.77 3.26
C LYS A 385 -41.38 27.95 3.71
N TYR A 386 -42.32 27.37 2.97
CA TYR A 386 -43.74 27.40 3.32
C TYR A 386 -44.02 26.66 4.65
N ARG A 387 -43.44 25.48 4.84
CA ARG A 387 -43.65 24.68 6.06
C ARG A 387 -43.12 25.37 7.31
N PHE A 388 -41.95 26.03 7.23
CA PHE A 388 -41.43 26.82 8.35
C PHE A 388 -42.22 28.12 8.58
N SER A 389 -42.79 28.74 7.54
CA SER A 389 -43.70 29.88 7.72
C SER A 389 -44.96 29.49 8.45
N VAL A 390 -45.47 28.29 8.25
CA VAL A 390 -46.63 27.78 9.04
C VAL A 390 -46.27 27.59 10.51
N LEU A 391 -45.09 27.06 10.83
CA LEU A 391 -44.62 26.92 12.21
C LEU A 391 -44.50 28.29 12.92
N ARG A 392 -44.00 29.30 12.21
CA ARG A 392 -43.96 30.69 12.75
C ARG A 392 -45.38 31.23 13.04
N LYS A 393 -46.32 31.01 12.14
CA LYS A 393 -47.71 31.39 12.33
C LYS A 393 -48.39 30.68 13.51
N LEU A 394 -47.91 29.46 13.84
CA LEU A 394 -48.33 28.71 15.02
C LEU A 394 -47.65 29.12 16.32
N GLY A 395 -46.78 30.16 16.27
CA GLY A 395 -46.11 30.71 17.46
C GLY A 395 -44.81 30.00 17.85
N VAL A 396 -44.20 29.20 16.98
CA VAL A 396 -42.90 28.55 17.27
C VAL A 396 -41.80 29.61 17.20
N GLU A 397 -41.00 29.73 18.27
CA GLU A 397 -39.88 30.65 18.33
C GLU A 397 -38.80 30.42 17.30
N GLU A 398 -38.17 31.46 16.81
CA GLU A 398 -37.06 31.38 15.83
C GLU A 398 -35.87 30.52 16.29
N LYS A 399 -35.62 30.47 17.61
CA LYS A 399 -34.57 29.61 18.21
C LYS A 399 -34.88 28.14 18.01
N HIS A 400 -36.12 27.74 18.15
CA HIS A 400 -36.59 26.38 17.93
C HIS A 400 -36.58 26.01 16.44
N ILE A 401 -36.94 26.93 15.56
CA ILE A 401 -36.83 26.77 14.10
C ILE A 401 -35.36 26.54 13.69
N GLY A 402 -34.44 27.38 14.24
CA GLY A 402 -33.02 27.23 14.00
C GLY A 402 -32.46 25.86 14.44
N LYS A 403 -32.92 25.36 15.58
CA LYS A 403 -32.57 24.02 16.08
C LYS A 403 -33.12 22.92 15.20
N LEU A 404 -34.32 23.00 14.71
CA LEU A 404 -34.91 22.03 13.76
C LEU A 404 -34.15 21.98 12.44
N ILE A 405 -33.75 23.14 11.91
CA ILE A 405 -32.93 23.23 10.72
C ILE A 405 -31.60 22.53 10.95
N LEU A 406 -30.92 22.82 12.08
CA LEU A 406 -29.62 22.20 12.40
C LEU A 406 -29.75 20.69 12.54
N GLN A 407 -30.77 20.20 13.25
CA GLN A 407 -31.03 18.76 13.40
C GLN A 407 -31.29 18.08 12.06
N GLN A 408 -32.06 18.72 11.19
CA GLN A 408 -32.34 18.18 9.87
C GLN A 408 -31.06 18.08 9.02
N LEU A 409 -30.27 19.13 8.95
CA LEU A 409 -29.00 19.13 8.24
C LEU A 409 -28.02 18.11 8.81
N SER A 410 -27.94 18.02 10.15
CA SER A 410 -27.06 17.04 10.81
C SER A 410 -27.40 15.61 10.44
N VAL A 411 -28.68 15.27 10.25
CA VAL A 411 -29.07 13.92 9.78
C VAL A 411 -28.66 13.70 8.33
N TRP A 412 -28.94 14.69 7.46
CA TRP A 412 -28.69 14.53 6.02
C TRP A 412 -27.19 14.58 5.64
N PHE A 413 -26.37 15.35 6.36
CA PHE A 413 -24.92 15.34 6.22
C PHE A 413 -24.29 14.19 7.00
N GLY A 414 -24.75 13.99 8.25
CA GLY A 414 -24.15 13.02 9.15
C GLY A 414 -24.28 11.58 8.65
N LEU A 415 -25.43 11.21 8.11
CA LEU A 415 -25.67 9.82 7.71
C LEU A 415 -24.70 9.33 6.62
N PRO A 416 -24.52 9.98 5.47
CA PRO A 416 -23.55 9.54 4.47
C PRO A 416 -22.10 9.70 4.94
N ILE A 417 -21.77 10.76 5.69
CA ILE A 417 -20.41 11.00 6.16
C ILE A 417 -19.98 9.98 7.21
N ILE A 418 -20.81 9.72 8.23
CA ILE A 418 -20.50 8.74 9.28
C ILE A 418 -20.37 7.35 8.67
N THR A 419 -21.29 6.98 7.77
CA THR A 419 -21.20 5.69 7.08
C THR A 419 -19.93 5.60 6.24
N ALA A 420 -19.58 6.66 5.50
CA ALA A 420 -18.36 6.69 4.70
C ALA A 420 -17.09 6.58 5.56
N ILE A 421 -17.06 7.25 6.71
CA ILE A 421 -15.92 7.16 7.65
C ILE A 421 -15.78 5.73 8.20
N ILE A 422 -16.88 5.11 8.65
CA ILE A 422 -16.83 3.74 9.19
C ILE A 422 -16.30 2.77 8.14
N VAL A 423 -16.80 2.87 6.92
CA VAL A 423 -16.39 1.99 5.85
C VAL A 423 -14.96 2.26 5.41
N ALA A 424 -14.59 3.52 5.22
CA ALA A 424 -13.22 3.88 4.89
C ALA A 424 -12.25 3.38 5.98
N ALA A 425 -12.62 3.46 7.26
CA ALA A 425 -11.82 2.93 8.36
C ALA A 425 -11.57 1.41 8.23
N VAL A 426 -12.60 0.64 7.87
CA VAL A 426 -12.45 -0.81 7.63
C VAL A 426 -11.55 -1.09 6.44
N VAL A 427 -11.75 -0.39 5.31
CA VAL A 427 -10.93 -0.55 4.10
C VAL A 427 -9.47 -0.18 4.37
N ILE A 428 -9.23 0.93 5.07
CA ILE A 428 -7.89 1.40 5.42
C ILE A 428 -7.21 0.44 6.39
N ALA A 429 -7.93 -0.06 7.40
CA ALA A 429 -7.39 -1.04 8.34
C ALA A 429 -6.94 -2.32 7.61
N TYR A 430 -7.76 -2.82 6.68
CA TYR A 430 -7.40 -3.97 5.84
C TYR A 430 -6.20 -3.67 4.93
N PHE A 431 -6.16 -2.49 4.30
CA PHE A 431 -5.03 -2.04 3.48
C PHE A 431 -3.73 -1.99 4.29
N ILE A 432 -3.76 -1.36 5.49
CA ILE A 432 -2.61 -1.28 6.40
C ILE A 432 -2.16 -2.68 6.84
N GLN A 433 -3.10 -3.58 7.14
CA GLN A 433 -2.78 -4.96 7.51
C GLN A 433 -2.10 -5.71 6.35
N THR A 434 -2.56 -5.51 5.11
CA THR A 434 -2.01 -6.17 3.92
C THR A 434 -0.58 -5.74 3.62
N ILE A 435 -0.23 -4.46 3.89
CA ILE A 435 1.12 -3.91 3.66
C ILE A 435 1.86 -3.64 4.98
N SER A 436 1.57 -4.43 6.02
CA SER A 436 2.14 -4.18 7.35
C SER A 436 3.65 -4.39 7.40
N ALA A 437 4.18 -5.35 6.63
CA ALA A 437 5.61 -5.59 6.52
C ALA A 437 6.33 -4.39 5.87
N GLU A 438 5.79 -3.87 4.77
CA GLU A 438 6.33 -2.70 4.08
C GLU A 438 6.23 -1.42 4.94
N ILE A 439 5.16 -1.30 5.71
CA ILE A 439 5.03 -0.18 6.66
C ILE A 439 6.09 -0.26 7.73
N SER A 440 6.29 -1.43 8.32
CA SER A 440 7.30 -1.65 9.36
C SER A 440 8.71 -1.38 8.82
N ALA A 441 9.01 -1.91 7.63
CA ALA A 441 10.33 -1.81 7.01
C ALA A 441 10.68 -0.40 6.53
N TYR A 442 9.71 0.33 5.93
CA TYR A 442 10.02 1.51 5.13
C TYR A 442 9.40 2.83 5.62
N ILE A 443 8.36 2.80 6.47
CA ILE A 443 7.67 4.02 6.92
C ILE A 443 7.88 4.26 8.41
N GLY A 444 7.72 3.20 9.21
CA GLY A 444 7.66 3.25 10.65
C GLY A 444 6.26 3.66 11.16
N PHE A 445 5.85 3.03 12.27
CA PHE A 445 4.50 3.19 12.82
C PHE A 445 4.17 4.61 13.27
N SER A 446 5.15 5.33 13.85
CA SER A 446 4.97 6.72 14.32
C SER A 446 4.68 7.68 13.16
N THR A 447 5.42 7.55 12.07
CA THR A 447 5.23 8.36 10.85
C THR A 447 3.87 8.09 10.21
N LEU A 448 3.47 6.81 10.14
CA LEU A 448 2.15 6.40 9.65
C LEU A 448 1.03 7.06 10.47
N MET A 449 1.09 7.00 11.81
CA MET A 449 0.06 7.59 12.67
C MET A 449 -0.01 9.11 12.51
N LEU A 450 1.12 9.78 12.36
CA LEU A 450 1.18 11.22 12.10
C LEU A 450 0.53 11.57 10.76
N GLN A 451 0.82 10.83 9.70
CA GLN A 451 0.25 11.04 8.36
C GLN A 451 -1.28 10.84 8.35
N ILE A 452 -1.76 9.77 8.97
CA ILE A 452 -3.20 9.50 9.11
C ILE A 452 -3.86 10.62 9.92
N GLY A 453 -3.28 11.01 11.06
CA GLY A 453 -3.81 12.07 11.92
C GLY A 453 -3.90 13.41 11.21
N ALA A 454 -2.86 13.82 10.51
CA ALA A 454 -2.84 15.06 9.73
C ALA A 454 -3.91 15.05 8.62
N THR A 455 -4.01 13.95 7.89
CA THR A 455 -5.00 13.77 6.81
C THR A 455 -6.43 13.84 7.35
N MET A 456 -6.71 13.14 8.44
CA MET A 456 -8.03 13.18 9.10
C MET A 456 -8.37 14.56 9.62
N GLY A 457 -7.39 15.33 10.12
CA GLY A 457 -7.55 16.72 10.51
C GLY A 457 -7.99 17.63 9.35
N ILE A 458 -7.33 17.51 8.20
CA ILE A 458 -7.67 18.27 6.98
C ILE A 458 -9.09 17.91 6.51
N LEU A 459 -9.43 16.62 6.48
CA LEU A 459 -10.75 16.15 6.10
C LEU A 459 -11.84 16.70 7.03
N ALA A 460 -11.61 16.67 8.33
CA ALA A 460 -12.55 17.20 9.32
C ALA A 460 -12.81 18.71 9.12
N ILE A 461 -11.76 19.49 8.87
CA ILE A 461 -11.88 20.93 8.61
C ILE A 461 -12.74 21.18 7.38
N LEU A 462 -12.49 20.47 6.26
CA LEU A 462 -13.26 20.61 5.03
C LEU A 462 -14.74 20.27 5.25
N LEU A 463 -15.03 19.16 5.91
CA LEU A 463 -16.41 18.74 6.23
C LEU A 463 -17.15 19.78 7.10
N ILE A 464 -16.49 20.29 8.12
CA ILE A 464 -17.05 21.33 9.02
C ILE A 464 -17.32 22.63 8.25
N CYS A 465 -16.39 23.08 7.42
CA CYS A 465 -16.56 24.29 6.61
C CYS A 465 -17.77 24.18 5.68
N TYR A 466 -17.93 23.06 4.98
CA TYR A 466 -19.08 22.84 4.10
C TYR A 466 -20.40 22.76 4.88
N PHE A 467 -20.39 22.07 6.01
CA PHE A 467 -21.58 21.97 6.87
C PHE A 467 -22.04 23.35 7.38
N ILE A 468 -21.12 24.15 7.91
CA ILE A 468 -21.41 25.50 8.42
C ILE A 468 -21.90 26.40 7.29
N SER A 469 -21.24 26.40 6.14
CA SER A 469 -21.63 27.19 4.98
C SER A 469 -23.04 26.81 4.50
N THR A 470 -23.33 25.53 4.41
CA THR A 470 -24.68 25.03 4.01
C THR A 470 -25.73 25.45 5.04
N TRP A 471 -25.43 25.33 6.35
CA TRP A 471 -26.34 25.75 7.41
C TRP A 471 -26.68 27.24 7.36
N ILE A 472 -25.67 28.10 7.15
CA ILE A 472 -25.88 29.57 7.05
C ILE A 472 -26.76 29.89 5.84
N ILE A 473 -26.46 29.32 4.67
CA ILE A 473 -27.21 29.59 3.43
C ILE A 473 -28.64 29.04 3.54
N PHE A 474 -28.81 27.81 4.05
CA PHE A 474 -30.13 27.21 4.29
C PHE A 474 -30.99 28.09 5.20
N ARG A 475 -30.43 28.54 6.35
CA ARG A 475 -31.11 29.42 7.29
C ARG A 475 -31.56 30.72 6.64
N ARG A 476 -30.69 31.34 5.81
CA ARG A 476 -31.05 32.55 5.07
C ARG A 476 -32.13 32.30 4.01
N SER A 477 -32.14 31.15 3.37
CA SER A 477 -33.13 30.81 2.33
C SER A 477 -34.51 30.53 2.90
N VAL A 478 -34.60 30.09 4.16
CA VAL A 478 -35.87 29.79 4.86
C VAL A 478 -36.40 31.01 5.63
N ASN A 479 -35.54 31.94 5.97
CA ASN A 479 -35.99 33.22 6.56
C ASN A 479 -36.59 34.10 5.46
N PRO A 480 -37.67 34.84 5.74
CA PRO A 480 -38.30 35.74 4.78
C PRO A 480 -37.40 36.93 4.41
#